data_bbfa16bf3d205acf835a3ee4b52eeb95
#
_entry.id   bbfa16bf3d205acf835a3ee4b52eeb95
#
_cell.length_a   1.000
_cell.length_b   1.000
_cell.length_c   1.000
_cell.angle_alpha   90.00
_cell.angle_beta   90.00
_cell.angle_gamma   90.00
#
_symmetry.space_group_name_H-M   'P 1'
#
loop_
_entity.id
_entity.type
_entity.pdbx_description
1 polymer ?
#
loop_
_entity_poly.entity_id
_entity_poly.type
_entity_poly.pdbx_seq_one_letter_code
_entity_poly.pdbx_strand_id
1 'polypeptide(L)'
;MRKIVCIGESILSPLGATPAENFAAVCRGESALQRYEGMFGVREPFVASLMDRSLWTAPGRTFFDSIVIEAARRAVEAAGIDPASPRTAFVLSTIKGNIEHIDKQDVTLACSARRLADAFGNPNSAVVVSNACISGLAALLQGRRMLLSGRFDHVVVVGAEVQSRFIVTGFQSLKALSEAPCKPFDATRDGLNLGEAAAAVVLGFGEEGWELVDGAVRNDANHISGPSRTGEGSYKALRYVLKHTSPEELAFVNVHGTSTLYNDEMEAIAIDRAGLLDVPVNALKGTFGHTMGAAGILESILSMHAVDAGIVLPTRGFSQLGVSRPVRVSAQAGTTDKRAFVKLLSGFGGVNGALLFRKGGAAC
;
A
#
# COMPACT_ATOMS: atom_id res chain seq x y z
N MET A 1 -14.29 -21.68 -9.85
CA MET A 1 -14.66 -20.65 -8.83
C MET A 1 -14.61 -19.31 -9.57
N ARG A 2 -15.60 -18.42 -9.39
CA ARG A 2 -15.56 -17.09 -10.03
C ARG A 2 -14.32 -16.32 -9.54
N LYS A 3 -13.59 -15.67 -10.46
CA LYS A 3 -12.43 -14.85 -10.13
C LYS A 3 -12.87 -13.55 -9.46
N ILE A 4 -12.08 -13.08 -8.52
CA ILE A 4 -12.27 -11.76 -7.90
C ILE A 4 -11.26 -10.81 -8.55
N VAL A 5 -11.78 -9.80 -9.22
CA VAL A 5 -10.98 -8.88 -10.04
C VAL A 5 -11.14 -7.43 -9.59
N CYS A 6 -10.13 -6.62 -9.86
CA CYS A 6 -10.17 -5.18 -9.72
C CYS A 6 -10.96 -4.60 -10.91
N ILE A 7 -12.10 -3.97 -10.64
CA ILE A 7 -13.01 -3.41 -11.67
C ILE A 7 -13.01 -1.89 -11.70
N GLY A 8 -12.37 -1.23 -10.75
CA GLY A 8 -12.20 0.22 -10.68
C GLY A 8 -11.13 0.56 -9.67
N GLU A 9 -10.43 1.67 -9.91
CA GLU A 9 -9.29 2.07 -9.07
C GLU A 9 -9.10 3.58 -9.06
N SER A 10 -8.40 4.08 -8.04
CA SER A 10 -8.00 5.48 -7.94
C SER A 10 -6.77 5.66 -7.07
N ILE A 11 -5.98 6.68 -7.34
CA ILE A 11 -4.87 7.15 -6.50
C ILE A 11 -4.93 8.67 -6.41
N LEU A 12 -4.85 9.19 -5.19
CA LEU A 12 -4.60 10.59 -4.87
C LEU A 12 -3.30 10.66 -4.08
N SER A 13 -2.32 11.36 -4.62
CA SER A 13 -1.02 11.57 -3.98
C SER A 13 -0.45 12.94 -4.35
N PRO A 14 0.67 13.36 -3.76
CA PRO A 14 1.35 14.58 -4.20
C PRO A 14 1.87 14.54 -5.66
N LEU A 15 1.96 13.35 -6.27
CA LEU A 15 2.43 13.17 -7.66
C LEU A 15 1.30 13.12 -8.70
N GLY A 16 0.05 13.10 -8.28
CA GLY A 16 -1.08 13.10 -9.20
C GLY A 16 -2.40 12.68 -8.55
N ALA A 17 -3.45 12.93 -9.28
CA ALA A 17 -4.84 12.71 -8.89
C ALA A 17 -5.45 11.45 -9.53
N THR A 18 -4.70 10.74 -10.34
CA THR A 18 -5.12 9.52 -11.05
C THR A 18 -4.05 8.44 -11.01
N PRO A 19 -4.39 7.15 -11.17
CA PRO A 19 -3.39 6.09 -11.30
C PRO A 19 -2.39 6.34 -12.43
N ALA A 20 -2.85 6.83 -13.58
CA ALA A 20 -2.01 7.10 -14.75
C ALA A 20 -0.99 8.23 -14.49
N GLU A 21 -1.39 9.34 -13.85
CA GLU A 21 -0.47 10.42 -13.49
C GLU A 21 0.61 9.95 -12.51
N ASN A 22 0.20 9.22 -11.48
CA ASN A 22 1.12 8.65 -10.50
C ASN A 22 2.09 7.65 -11.13
N PHE A 23 1.59 6.77 -11.99
CA PHE A 23 2.42 5.81 -12.72
C PHE A 23 3.43 6.51 -13.64
N ALA A 24 3.00 7.51 -14.39
CA ALA A 24 3.87 8.31 -15.26
C ALA A 24 4.96 9.03 -14.46
N ALA A 25 4.64 9.60 -13.30
CA ALA A 25 5.62 10.23 -12.40
C ALA A 25 6.68 9.23 -11.90
N VAL A 26 6.25 8.02 -11.50
CA VAL A 26 7.18 6.93 -11.11
C VAL A 26 8.09 6.55 -12.28
N CYS A 27 7.54 6.41 -13.49
CA CYS A 27 8.34 6.08 -14.69
C CYS A 27 9.36 7.17 -15.05
N ARG A 28 9.05 8.46 -14.78
CA ARG A 28 10.01 9.57 -14.94
C ARG A 28 11.06 9.64 -13.81
N GLY A 29 10.96 8.76 -12.81
CA GLY A 29 11.85 8.76 -11.63
C GLY A 29 11.59 9.92 -10.66
N GLU A 30 10.40 10.53 -10.67
CA GLU A 30 10.01 11.60 -9.75
C GLU A 30 9.83 11.08 -8.33
N SER A 31 9.95 11.98 -7.36
CA SER A 31 9.67 11.73 -5.94
C SER A 31 8.94 12.92 -5.33
N ALA A 32 7.97 12.62 -4.50
CA ALA A 32 7.25 13.62 -3.72
C ALA A 32 7.94 13.92 -2.37
N LEU A 33 9.05 13.28 -2.06
CA LEU A 33 9.77 13.49 -0.81
C LEU A 33 10.42 14.88 -0.78
N GLN A 34 10.07 15.67 0.22
CA GLN A 34 10.58 17.02 0.46
C GLN A 34 10.94 17.19 1.93
N ARG A 35 11.91 18.08 2.20
CA ARG A 35 12.28 18.46 3.56
C ARG A 35 11.35 19.54 4.09
N TYR A 36 10.84 19.34 5.30
CA TYR A 36 9.95 20.26 6.00
C TYR A 36 10.59 20.72 7.31
N GLU A 37 10.43 22.01 7.64
CA GLU A 37 10.87 22.64 8.87
C GLU A 37 9.67 23.33 9.54
N GLY A 38 9.47 23.09 10.84
CA GLY A 38 8.35 23.66 11.58
C GLY A 38 6.94 23.15 11.19
N MET A 39 6.82 22.29 10.20
CA MET A 39 5.55 21.72 9.77
C MET A 39 4.90 20.93 10.92
N PHE A 40 3.59 21.07 11.08
CA PHE A 40 2.81 20.50 12.19
C PHE A 40 3.29 20.92 13.59
N GLY A 41 4.12 21.98 13.71
CA GLY A 41 4.74 22.38 14.97
C GLY A 41 5.81 21.41 15.49
N VAL A 42 6.35 20.56 14.61
CA VAL A 42 7.51 19.69 14.90
C VAL A 42 8.77 20.54 14.87
N ARG A 43 9.61 20.43 15.90
CA ARG A 43 10.83 21.24 16.03
C ARG A 43 11.95 20.75 15.12
N GLU A 44 12.14 19.43 15.05
CA GLU A 44 13.18 18.82 14.24
C GLU A 44 12.71 18.72 12.79
N PRO A 45 13.52 19.09 11.81
CA PRO A 45 13.21 18.89 10.40
C PRO A 45 12.97 17.43 10.09
N PHE A 46 12.14 17.17 9.09
CA PHE A 46 11.87 15.82 8.61
C PHE A 46 11.62 15.82 7.10
N VAL A 47 11.84 14.65 6.47
CA VAL A 47 11.52 14.44 5.06
C VAL A 47 10.24 13.63 4.95
N ALA A 48 9.31 14.10 4.14
CA ALA A 48 8.02 13.45 3.90
C ALA A 48 7.46 13.78 2.51
N SER A 49 6.44 13.05 2.12
CA SER A 49 5.62 13.31 0.94
C SER A 49 4.24 13.77 1.40
N LEU A 50 3.97 15.07 1.36
CA LEU A 50 2.73 15.66 1.87
C LEU A 50 1.85 16.16 0.73
N MET A 51 0.54 15.95 0.84
CA MET A 51 -0.47 16.45 -0.10
C MET A 51 -0.83 17.91 0.20
N ASP A 52 -1.17 18.66 -0.83
CA ASP A 52 -1.70 20.01 -0.67
C ASP A 52 -3.13 19.97 -0.14
N ARG A 53 -3.30 20.35 1.14
CA ARG A 53 -4.60 20.35 1.81
C ARG A 53 -5.60 21.32 1.17
N SER A 54 -5.13 22.42 0.56
CA SER A 54 -6.00 23.42 -0.08
C SER A 54 -6.72 22.87 -1.31
N LEU A 55 -6.10 21.91 -1.99
CA LEU A 55 -6.67 21.28 -3.19
C LEU A 55 -7.68 20.19 -2.87
N TRP A 56 -7.55 19.54 -1.71
CA TRP A 56 -8.29 18.31 -1.44
C TRP A 56 -9.28 18.38 -0.27
N THR A 57 -9.26 19.46 0.54
CA THR A 57 -10.19 19.58 1.65
C THR A 57 -11.54 20.08 1.17
N ALA A 58 -12.56 19.23 1.21
CA ALA A 58 -13.92 19.61 0.86
C ALA A 58 -14.59 20.43 1.99
N PRO A 59 -15.48 21.37 1.67
CA PRO A 59 -16.21 22.14 2.67
C PRO A 59 -16.95 21.24 3.68
N GLY A 60 -16.82 21.55 4.96
CA GLY A 60 -17.48 20.82 6.04
C GLY A 60 -16.90 19.44 6.38
N ARG A 61 -15.78 19.06 5.76
CA ARG A 61 -15.06 17.80 6.02
C ARG A 61 -13.65 18.05 6.53
N THR A 62 -13.10 17.06 7.22
CA THR A 62 -11.66 17.03 7.49
C THR A 62 -10.89 16.72 6.21
N PHE A 63 -9.60 17.00 6.20
CA PHE A 63 -8.75 16.62 5.06
C PHE A 63 -8.73 15.10 4.85
N PHE A 64 -8.60 14.32 5.93
CA PHE A 64 -8.62 12.85 5.86
C PHE A 64 -9.93 12.33 5.25
N ASP A 65 -11.10 12.75 5.78
CA ASP A 65 -12.40 12.28 5.27
C ASP A 65 -12.60 12.72 3.80
N SER A 66 -12.08 13.89 3.41
CA SER A 66 -12.17 14.39 2.04
C SER A 66 -11.42 13.50 1.06
N ILE A 67 -10.17 13.15 1.34
CA ILE A 67 -9.38 12.31 0.43
C ILE A 67 -9.85 10.86 0.40
N VAL A 68 -10.36 10.33 1.53
CA VAL A 68 -10.99 9.00 1.59
C VAL A 68 -12.20 8.92 0.68
N ILE A 69 -13.13 9.87 0.85
CA ILE A 69 -14.39 9.88 0.09
C ILE A 69 -14.11 10.14 -1.40
N GLU A 70 -13.19 11.05 -1.72
CA GLU A 70 -12.85 11.35 -3.10
C GLU A 70 -12.17 10.16 -3.81
N ALA A 71 -11.25 9.48 -3.14
CA ALA A 71 -10.63 8.27 -3.70
C ALA A 71 -11.68 7.17 -3.94
N ALA A 72 -12.56 6.93 -2.96
CA ALA A 72 -13.64 5.95 -3.10
C ALA A 72 -14.59 6.33 -4.26
N ARG A 73 -14.98 7.62 -4.38
CA ARG A 73 -15.88 8.12 -5.43
C ARG A 73 -15.30 7.85 -6.83
N ARG A 74 -14.03 8.19 -7.05
CA ARG A 74 -13.36 7.97 -8.34
C ARG A 74 -13.27 6.49 -8.70
N ALA A 75 -12.95 5.63 -7.74
CA ALA A 75 -12.90 4.19 -7.98
C ALA A 75 -14.29 3.60 -8.29
N VAL A 76 -15.33 4.06 -7.59
CA VAL A 76 -16.75 3.68 -7.83
C VAL A 76 -17.20 4.12 -9.23
N GLU A 77 -16.88 5.36 -9.62
CA GLU A 77 -17.19 5.89 -10.97
C GLU A 77 -16.47 5.08 -12.06
N ALA A 78 -15.19 4.78 -11.87
CA ALA A 78 -14.41 3.96 -12.80
C ALA A 78 -14.97 2.53 -12.93
N ALA A 79 -15.51 1.97 -11.85
CA ALA A 79 -16.13 0.65 -11.83
C ALA A 79 -17.56 0.63 -12.39
N GLY A 80 -18.25 1.78 -12.46
CA GLY A 80 -19.64 1.88 -12.92
C GLY A 80 -20.65 1.14 -12.04
N ILE A 81 -20.39 1.04 -10.72
CA ILE A 81 -21.24 0.32 -9.77
C ILE A 81 -22.18 1.26 -9.00
N ASP A 82 -23.27 0.72 -8.46
CA ASP A 82 -24.10 1.43 -7.50
C ASP A 82 -23.52 1.32 -6.08
N PRO A 83 -22.97 2.41 -5.51
CA PRO A 83 -22.41 2.40 -4.18
C PRO A 83 -23.48 2.33 -3.06
N ALA A 84 -24.73 2.71 -3.34
CA ALA A 84 -25.85 2.66 -2.39
C ALA A 84 -26.51 1.28 -2.31
N SER A 85 -26.17 0.36 -3.20
CA SER A 85 -26.70 -1.00 -3.18
C SER A 85 -26.40 -1.72 -1.86
N PRO A 86 -27.38 -2.45 -1.27
CA PRO A 86 -27.14 -3.30 -0.11
C PRO A 86 -26.17 -4.45 -0.39
N ARG A 87 -25.86 -4.72 -1.67
CA ARG A 87 -24.87 -5.70 -2.09
C ARG A 87 -23.50 -5.10 -2.39
N THR A 88 -23.32 -3.79 -2.17
CA THR A 88 -22.03 -3.10 -2.16
C THR A 88 -21.59 -2.87 -0.72
N ALA A 89 -20.33 -3.14 -0.41
CA ALA A 89 -19.75 -2.87 0.90
C ALA A 89 -18.50 -1.97 0.79
N PHE A 90 -18.17 -1.29 1.89
CA PHE A 90 -16.98 -0.48 2.02
C PHE A 90 -16.01 -1.06 3.06
N VAL A 91 -14.72 -1.01 2.76
CA VAL A 91 -13.63 -1.35 3.69
C VAL A 91 -12.68 -0.17 3.75
N LEU A 92 -12.53 0.44 4.91
CA LEU A 92 -11.61 1.54 5.18
C LEU A 92 -10.32 0.99 5.79
N SER A 93 -9.20 1.25 5.14
CA SER A 93 -7.85 0.98 5.63
C SER A 93 -7.20 2.27 6.11
N THR A 94 -6.86 2.35 7.37
CA THR A 94 -6.08 3.45 7.94
C THR A 94 -5.52 3.03 9.30
N ILE A 95 -4.41 3.65 9.70
CA ILE A 95 -3.82 3.40 11.01
C ILE A 95 -4.34 4.39 12.04
N LYS A 96 -4.49 5.65 11.65
CA LYS A 96 -4.78 6.74 12.58
C LYS A 96 -6.02 7.57 12.25
N GLY A 97 -6.51 7.48 10.99
CA GLY A 97 -7.69 8.26 10.59
C GLY A 97 -7.51 9.77 10.78
N ASN A 98 -8.49 10.41 11.39
CA ASN A 98 -8.51 11.86 11.67
C ASN A 98 -7.60 12.30 12.82
N ILE A 99 -6.40 11.75 12.94
CA ILE A 99 -5.46 12.01 14.06
C ILE A 99 -5.07 13.49 14.20
N GLU A 100 -5.20 14.31 13.16
CA GLU A 100 -4.99 15.75 13.22
C GLU A 100 -5.98 16.45 14.19
N HIS A 101 -7.07 15.78 14.51
CA HIS A 101 -8.14 16.28 15.38
C HIS A 101 -8.24 15.49 16.70
N ILE A 102 -7.11 14.97 17.19
CA ILE A 102 -7.07 14.11 18.39
C ILE A 102 -7.73 14.78 19.63
N ASP A 103 -7.74 16.11 19.68
CA ASP A 103 -8.35 16.89 20.78
C ASP A 103 -9.86 17.07 20.61
N LYS A 104 -10.44 16.62 19.50
CA LYS A 104 -11.88 16.72 19.22
C LYS A 104 -12.57 15.39 19.44
N GLN A 105 -13.88 15.44 19.67
CA GLN A 105 -14.72 14.26 19.64
C GLN A 105 -14.78 13.73 18.19
N ASP A 106 -15.10 12.45 18.02
CA ASP A 106 -15.28 11.78 16.70
C ASP A 106 -14.01 11.53 15.87
N VAL A 107 -12.86 11.37 16.51
CA VAL A 107 -11.61 10.95 15.85
C VAL A 107 -11.47 9.43 15.70
N THR A 108 -12.44 8.67 16.19
CA THR A 108 -12.36 7.21 16.09
C THR A 108 -12.45 6.74 14.65
N LEU A 109 -11.76 5.65 14.34
CA LEU A 109 -11.79 5.05 12.99
C LEU A 109 -13.21 4.64 12.58
N ALA A 110 -14.04 4.25 13.54
CA ALA A 110 -15.46 3.93 13.31
C ALA A 110 -16.26 5.15 12.84
N CYS A 111 -15.96 6.36 13.33
CA CYS A 111 -16.60 7.58 12.84
C CYS A 111 -16.22 7.88 11.39
N SER A 112 -14.95 7.75 11.01
CA SER A 112 -14.51 7.91 9.62
C SER A 112 -15.15 6.87 8.70
N ALA A 113 -15.25 5.62 9.15
CA ALA A 113 -15.92 4.56 8.39
C ALA A 113 -17.42 4.85 8.18
N ARG A 114 -18.10 5.38 9.20
CA ARG A 114 -19.50 5.80 9.07
C ARG A 114 -19.64 6.93 8.06
N ARG A 115 -18.83 8.00 8.17
CA ARG A 115 -18.85 9.12 7.21
C ARG A 115 -18.59 8.68 5.78
N LEU A 116 -17.72 7.68 5.60
CA LEU A 116 -17.51 7.07 4.28
C LEU A 116 -18.78 6.42 3.76
N ALA A 117 -19.43 5.54 4.51
CA ALA A 117 -20.67 4.87 4.10
C ALA A 117 -21.80 5.89 3.85
N ASP A 118 -21.98 6.84 4.75
CA ASP A 118 -23.00 7.90 4.66
C ASP A 118 -22.83 8.78 3.41
N ALA A 119 -21.59 9.07 3.00
CA ALA A 119 -21.29 9.86 1.81
C ALA A 119 -21.77 9.21 0.50
N PHE A 120 -21.99 7.90 0.51
CA PHE A 120 -22.50 7.14 -0.63
C PHE A 120 -23.94 6.63 -0.42
N GLY A 121 -24.60 7.01 0.68
CA GLY A 121 -25.93 6.49 1.02
C GLY A 121 -25.96 4.96 1.19
N ASN A 122 -24.82 4.34 1.53
CA ASN A 122 -24.74 2.90 1.64
C ASN A 122 -25.36 2.40 2.95
N PRO A 123 -26.29 1.41 2.91
CA PRO A 123 -26.98 0.92 4.10
C PRO A 123 -26.08 0.03 4.99
N ASN A 124 -24.94 -0.44 4.47
CA ASN A 124 -24.04 -1.29 5.22
C ASN A 124 -23.04 -0.44 6.00
N SER A 125 -22.71 -0.86 7.23
CA SER A 125 -21.60 -0.27 7.97
C SER A 125 -20.27 -0.60 7.27
N ALA A 126 -19.45 0.42 7.04
CA ALA A 126 -18.10 0.19 6.50
C ALA A 126 -17.23 -0.56 7.52
N VAL A 127 -16.46 -1.52 7.01
CA VAL A 127 -15.50 -2.30 7.83
C VAL A 127 -14.20 -1.52 7.95
N VAL A 128 -13.68 -1.37 9.16
CA VAL A 128 -12.35 -0.79 9.39
C VAL A 128 -11.30 -1.89 9.48
N VAL A 129 -10.21 -1.73 8.73
CA VAL A 129 -9.01 -2.54 8.85
C VAL A 129 -7.85 -1.65 9.28
N SER A 130 -7.38 -1.83 10.51
CA SER A 130 -6.23 -1.15 11.09
C SER A 130 -5.26 -2.20 11.64
N ASN A 131 -4.23 -2.50 10.87
CA ASN A 131 -3.24 -3.55 11.18
C ASN A 131 -1.84 -3.06 10.79
N ALA A 132 -1.38 -2.02 11.49
CA ALA A 132 -0.11 -1.36 11.21
C ALA A 132 0.09 -1.10 9.69
N CYS A 133 1.32 -1.18 9.21
CA CYS A 133 1.68 -0.85 7.83
C CYS A 133 1.07 -1.80 6.78
N ILE A 134 0.58 -2.98 7.17
CA ILE A 134 -0.06 -3.92 6.25
C ILE A 134 -1.57 -3.68 6.08
N SER A 135 -2.12 -2.62 6.70
CA SER A 135 -3.58 -2.37 6.72
C SER A 135 -4.20 -2.41 5.33
N GLY A 136 -3.60 -1.75 4.32
CA GLY A 136 -4.11 -1.73 2.94
C GLY A 136 -4.15 -3.12 2.30
N LEU A 137 -3.08 -3.90 2.50
CA LEU A 137 -3.01 -5.29 2.06
C LEU A 137 -4.07 -6.16 2.75
N ALA A 138 -4.19 -6.02 4.07
CA ALA A 138 -5.18 -6.76 4.85
C ALA A 138 -6.62 -6.36 4.49
N ALA A 139 -6.85 -5.10 4.13
CA ALA A 139 -8.15 -4.60 3.66
C ALA A 139 -8.55 -5.20 2.30
N LEU A 140 -7.61 -5.32 1.35
CA LEU A 140 -7.84 -6.01 0.08
C LEU A 140 -8.21 -7.49 0.31
N LEU A 141 -7.49 -8.17 1.20
CA LEU A 141 -7.79 -9.56 1.56
C LEU A 141 -9.15 -9.67 2.27
N GLN A 142 -9.51 -8.71 3.12
CA GLN A 142 -10.82 -8.66 3.75
C GLN A 142 -11.94 -8.46 2.70
N GLY A 143 -11.76 -7.54 1.74
CA GLY A 143 -12.69 -7.33 0.63
C GLY A 143 -12.91 -8.61 -0.18
N ARG A 144 -11.82 -9.32 -0.50
CA ARG A 144 -11.89 -10.63 -1.16
C ARG A 144 -12.73 -11.64 -0.35
N ARG A 145 -12.53 -11.74 0.96
CA ARG A 145 -13.29 -12.64 1.84
C ARG A 145 -14.77 -12.27 1.89
N MET A 146 -15.09 -10.97 1.88
CA MET A 146 -16.47 -10.49 1.87
C MET A 146 -17.20 -10.89 0.58
N LEU A 147 -16.55 -10.82 -0.58
CA LEU A 147 -17.10 -11.33 -1.84
C LEU A 147 -17.31 -12.86 -1.80
N LEU A 148 -16.32 -13.61 -1.31
CA LEU A 148 -16.41 -15.07 -1.20
C LEU A 148 -17.51 -15.53 -0.25
N SER A 149 -17.96 -14.71 0.70
CA SER A 149 -19.10 -15.01 1.55
C SER A 149 -20.44 -15.05 0.82
N GLY A 150 -20.48 -14.53 -0.43
CA GLY A 150 -21.69 -14.43 -1.24
C GLY A 150 -22.68 -13.34 -0.80
N ARG A 151 -22.36 -12.59 0.25
CA ARG A 151 -23.20 -11.50 0.76
C ARG A 151 -23.14 -10.24 -0.11
N PHE A 152 -22.00 -9.99 -0.76
CA PHE A 152 -21.76 -8.80 -1.55
C PHE A 152 -21.36 -9.15 -2.98
N ASP A 153 -21.74 -8.29 -3.93
CA ASP A 153 -21.32 -8.38 -5.32
C ASP A 153 -20.11 -7.47 -5.59
N HIS A 154 -20.01 -6.36 -4.83
CA HIS A 154 -18.92 -5.40 -4.95
C HIS A 154 -18.38 -5.01 -3.56
N VAL A 155 -17.08 -4.81 -3.47
CA VAL A 155 -16.45 -4.26 -2.26
C VAL A 155 -15.50 -3.14 -2.67
N VAL A 156 -15.77 -1.94 -2.17
CA VAL A 156 -14.91 -0.76 -2.31
C VAL A 156 -13.89 -0.78 -1.17
N VAL A 157 -12.64 -1.03 -1.49
CA VAL A 157 -11.53 -1.00 -0.52
C VAL A 157 -10.80 0.32 -0.69
N VAL A 158 -10.84 1.19 0.30
CA VAL A 158 -10.16 2.49 0.30
C VAL A 158 -9.17 2.57 1.45
N GLY A 159 -7.95 3.02 1.16
CA GLY A 159 -6.92 3.27 2.15
C GLY A 159 -6.43 4.69 2.07
N ALA A 160 -6.27 5.33 3.22
CA ALA A 160 -5.71 6.67 3.30
C ALA A 160 -4.92 6.88 4.58
N GLU A 161 -3.93 7.75 4.48
CA GLU A 161 -3.20 8.23 5.65
C GLU A 161 -2.79 9.68 5.47
N VAL A 162 -2.87 10.44 6.57
CA VAL A 162 -2.44 11.84 6.66
C VAL A 162 -1.42 11.98 7.77
N GLN A 163 -0.53 12.95 7.63
CA GLN A 163 0.52 13.19 8.61
C GLN A 163 0.11 14.25 9.62
N SER A 164 0.68 14.15 10.82
CA SER A 164 0.43 15.08 11.91
C SER A 164 1.64 15.12 12.84
N ARG A 165 1.66 16.09 13.75
CA ARG A 165 2.66 16.13 14.81
C ARG A 165 2.78 14.81 15.55
N PHE A 166 1.65 14.20 15.92
CA PHE A 166 1.62 12.93 16.67
C PHE A 166 2.37 11.81 15.93
N ILE A 167 2.14 11.66 14.61
CA ILE A 167 2.77 10.62 13.82
C ILE A 167 4.25 10.90 13.63
N VAL A 168 4.61 12.12 13.19
CA VAL A 168 6.00 12.49 12.92
C VAL A 168 6.87 12.34 14.17
N THR A 169 6.42 12.92 15.33
CA THR A 169 7.19 12.82 16.57
C THR A 169 7.25 11.38 17.11
N GLY A 170 6.18 10.59 16.89
CA GLY A 170 6.18 9.17 17.24
C GLY A 170 7.25 8.39 16.49
N PHE A 171 7.38 8.59 15.17
CA PHE A 171 8.42 7.94 14.38
C PHE A 171 9.82 8.49 14.67
N GLN A 172 9.97 9.79 14.98
CA GLN A 172 11.24 10.38 15.44
C GLN A 172 11.68 9.74 16.76
N SER A 173 10.78 9.55 17.72
CA SER A 173 11.09 8.92 19.01
C SER A 173 11.58 7.48 18.88
N LEU A 174 11.14 6.77 17.84
CA LEU A 174 11.60 5.43 17.49
C LEU A 174 12.91 5.43 16.68
N LYS A 175 13.44 6.61 16.33
CA LYS A 175 14.62 6.78 15.46
C LYS A 175 14.47 6.04 14.13
N ALA A 176 13.25 6.06 13.57
CA ALA A 176 12.91 5.33 12.36
C ALA A 176 12.94 6.22 11.10
N LEU A 177 12.96 7.56 11.26
CA LEU A 177 12.98 8.49 10.14
C LEU A 177 14.39 8.76 9.64
N SER A 178 14.54 8.81 8.32
CA SER A 178 15.73 9.34 7.65
C SER A 178 15.65 10.87 7.54
N GLU A 179 16.79 11.54 7.66
CA GLU A 179 16.93 12.97 7.41
C GLU A 179 17.06 13.31 5.91
N ALA A 180 17.26 12.30 5.07
CA ALA A 180 17.35 12.38 3.61
C ALA A 180 16.25 11.52 2.96
N PRO A 181 15.99 11.63 1.64
CA PRO A 181 15.12 10.71 0.93
C PRO A 181 15.55 9.25 1.10
N CYS A 182 14.62 8.40 1.49
CA CYS A 182 14.88 7.00 1.80
C CYS A 182 15.33 6.20 0.57
N LYS A 183 16.14 5.18 0.81
CA LYS A 183 16.86 4.37 -0.20
C LYS A 183 16.67 2.88 0.11
N PRO A 184 15.50 2.31 -0.23
CA PRO A 184 15.25 0.90 0.10
C PRO A 184 16.32 -0.04 -0.43
N PHE A 185 16.80 -0.95 0.41
CA PHE A 185 17.85 -1.97 0.16
C PHE A 185 19.27 -1.41 -0.09
N ASP A 186 19.44 -0.10 -0.14
CA ASP A 186 20.75 0.50 -0.41
C ASP A 186 21.72 0.34 0.78
N ALA A 187 23.01 0.30 0.48
CA ALA A 187 24.06 0.19 1.49
C ALA A 187 24.13 1.42 2.40
N THR A 188 23.65 2.57 1.93
CA THR A 188 23.62 3.83 2.69
C THR A 188 22.25 4.16 3.27
N ARG A 189 21.32 3.18 3.32
CA ARG A 189 20.00 3.34 3.93
C ARG A 189 20.10 3.59 5.43
N ASP A 190 19.28 4.46 5.95
CA ASP A 190 19.34 4.89 7.36
C ASP A 190 17.98 5.06 8.03
N GLY A 191 16.88 4.97 7.28
CA GLY A 191 15.54 5.13 7.80
C GLY A 191 14.48 5.37 6.72
N LEU A 192 13.23 5.44 7.13
CA LEU A 192 12.10 5.70 6.25
C LEU A 192 11.74 7.19 6.21
N ASN A 193 10.93 7.56 5.21
CA ASN A 193 10.20 8.82 5.22
C ASN A 193 8.69 8.53 5.23
N LEU A 194 7.92 9.42 5.83
CA LEU A 194 6.46 9.34 5.87
C LEU A 194 5.84 9.87 4.56
N GLY A 195 4.62 9.44 4.26
CA GLY A 195 3.87 9.92 3.11
C GLY A 195 2.38 10.04 3.37
N GLU A 196 1.72 10.92 2.61
CA GLU A 196 0.27 11.07 2.56
C GLU A 196 -0.23 10.58 1.21
N ALA A 197 -1.32 9.83 1.22
CA ALA A 197 -2.04 9.42 0.02
C ALA A 197 -3.42 8.87 0.37
N ALA A 198 -4.29 8.82 -0.62
CA ALA A 198 -5.48 7.98 -0.62
C ALA A 198 -5.51 7.14 -1.90
N ALA A 199 -5.88 5.87 -1.78
CA ALA A 199 -6.04 4.97 -2.91
C ALA A 199 -7.23 4.05 -2.69
N ALA A 200 -7.96 3.73 -3.75
CA ALA A 200 -9.10 2.83 -3.66
C ALA A 200 -9.11 1.83 -4.83
N VAL A 201 -9.63 0.65 -4.54
CA VAL A 201 -9.90 -0.42 -5.51
C VAL A 201 -11.32 -0.93 -5.29
N VAL A 202 -12.09 -1.09 -6.36
CA VAL A 202 -13.34 -1.83 -6.34
C VAL A 202 -13.07 -3.27 -6.75
N LEU A 203 -13.38 -4.19 -5.85
CA LEU A 203 -13.33 -5.62 -6.11
C LEU A 203 -14.73 -6.13 -6.50
N GLY A 204 -14.78 -6.96 -7.51
CA GLY A 204 -16.00 -7.63 -7.97
C GLY A 204 -15.68 -8.99 -8.58
N PHE A 205 -16.72 -9.71 -9.06
CA PHE A 205 -16.53 -10.95 -9.80
C PHE A 205 -16.38 -10.65 -11.30
N GLY A 206 -15.39 -11.27 -11.94
CA GLY A 206 -15.12 -11.11 -13.37
C GLY A 206 -14.24 -12.20 -13.93
N GLU A 207 -14.13 -12.29 -15.25
CA GLU A 207 -13.26 -13.25 -15.96
C GLU A 207 -11.99 -12.57 -16.48
N GLU A 208 -12.06 -11.27 -16.72
CA GLU A 208 -10.97 -10.44 -17.27
C GLU A 208 -10.48 -9.43 -16.26
N GLY A 209 -9.31 -8.83 -16.51
CA GLY A 209 -8.70 -7.83 -15.66
C GLY A 209 -7.73 -8.40 -14.63
N TRP A 210 -7.48 -7.65 -13.56
CA TRP A 210 -6.52 -8.01 -12.52
C TRP A 210 -7.20 -8.83 -11.42
N GLU A 211 -6.91 -10.11 -11.38
CA GLU A 211 -7.37 -11.03 -10.33
C GLU A 211 -6.54 -10.85 -9.05
N LEU A 212 -7.21 -10.60 -7.93
CA LEU A 212 -6.67 -10.84 -6.59
C LEU A 212 -6.82 -12.32 -6.27
N VAL A 213 -5.80 -13.10 -6.62
CA VAL A 213 -5.84 -14.58 -6.58
C VAL A 213 -6.02 -15.08 -5.15
N ASP A 214 -5.10 -14.71 -4.27
CA ASP A 214 -5.18 -15.03 -2.83
C ASP A 214 -4.14 -14.23 -2.04
N GLY A 215 -4.16 -14.40 -0.71
CA GLY A 215 -3.22 -13.74 0.17
C GLY A 215 -3.22 -14.30 1.59
N ALA A 216 -2.19 -13.94 2.32
CA ALA A 216 -2.05 -14.33 3.71
C ALA A 216 -1.53 -13.19 4.58
N VAL A 217 -2.05 -13.11 5.79
CA VAL A 217 -1.46 -12.34 6.89
C VAL A 217 -0.89 -13.32 7.91
N ARG A 218 0.34 -13.07 8.36
CA ARG A 218 1.06 -13.89 9.36
C ARG A 218 1.68 -12.96 10.40
N ASN A 219 1.77 -13.45 11.63
CA ASN A 219 2.43 -12.74 12.71
C ASN A 219 3.63 -13.55 13.18
N ASP A 220 4.79 -12.93 13.36
CA ASP A 220 5.99 -13.55 13.95
C ASP A 220 6.22 -13.11 15.40
N ALA A 221 5.52 -12.08 15.88
CA ALA A 221 5.52 -11.60 17.26
C ALA A 221 6.94 -11.43 17.87
N ASN A 222 7.92 -11.03 17.03
CA ASN A 222 9.31 -10.94 17.47
C ASN A 222 9.53 -9.75 18.42
N HIS A 223 9.09 -8.54 18.01
CA HIS A 223 9.25 -7.29 18.75
C HIS A 223 8.17 -6.29 18.33
N ILE A 224 7.89 -5.28 19.17
CA ILE A 224 6.85 -4.28 18.89
C ILE A 224 7.18 -3.42 17.64
N SER A 225 8.44 -3.09 17.42
CA SER A 225 8.87 -2.26 16.28
C SER A 225 9.97 -2.91 15.42
N GLY A 226 10.61 -3.97 15.92
CA GLY A 226 11.66 -4.70 15.19
C GLY A 226 11.10 -5.94 14.49
N PRO A 227 11.45 -6.19 13.21
CA PRO A 227 11.05 -7.40 12.50
C PRO A 227 11.81 -8.64 13.01
N SER A 228 11.29 -9.81 12.68
CA SER A 228 11.96 -11.09 12.92
C SER A 228 13.32 -11.14 12.22
N ARG A 229 14.37 -11.58 12.91
CA ARG A 229 15.71 -11.77 12.33
C ARG A 229 15.76 -12.86 11.27
N THR A 230 14.78 -13.75 11.24
CA THR A 230 14.68 -14.86 10.28
C THR A 230 13.68 -14.61 9.17
N GLY A 231 12.96 -13.48 9.19
CA GLY A 231 11.89 -13.16 8.25
C GLY A 231 10.73 -14.17 8.26
N GLU A 232 10.48 -14.83 9.40
CA GLU A 232 9.55 -15.98 9.48
C GLU A 232 8.13 -15.62 9.05
N GLY A 233 7.61 -14.45 9.48
CA GLY A 233 6.26 -14.01 9.14
C GLY A 233 6.12 -13.76 7.63
N SER A 234 7.03 -12.98 7.05
CA SER A 234 7.09 -12.68 5.61
C SER A 234 7.30 -13.95 4.79
N TYR A 235 8.22 -14.83 5.21
CA TYR A 235 8.44 -16.14 4.59
C TYR A 235 7.17 -17.00 4.55
N LYS A 236 6.45 -17.11 5.67
CA LYS A 236 5.20 -17.87 5.73
C LYS A 236 4.10 -17.26 4.85
N ALA A 237 4.04 -15.94 4.74
CA ALA A 237 3.11 -15.25 3.85
C ALA A 237 3.46 -15.51 2.38
N LEU A 238 4.74 -15.39 1.99
CA LEU A 238 5.23 -15.74 0.65
C LEU A 238 4.96 -17.20 0.29
N ARG A 239 5.33 -18.14 1.17
CA ARG A 239 5.07 -19.58 0.96
C ARG A 239 3.59 -19.90 0.76
N TYR A 240 2.71 -19.11 1.34
CA TYR A 240 1.27 -19.31 1.15
C TYR A 240 0.84 -18.92 -0.26
N VAL A 241 1.22 -17.75 -0.76
CA VAL A 241 0.83 -17.28 -2.10
C VAL A 241 1.52 -18.07 -3.22
N LEU A 242 2.74 -18.56 -2.97
CA LEU A 242 3.47 -19.43 -3.90
C LEU A 242 2.86 -20.83 -4.09
N LYS A 243 1.79 -21.18 -3.38
CA LYS A 243 0.99 -22.36 -3.71
C LYS A 243 0.14 -22.16 -4.97
N HIS A 244 -0.03 -20.92 -5.42
CA HIS A 244 -0.89 -20.54 -6.55
C HIS A 244 -0.11 -20.04 -7.75
N THR A 245 1.24 -19.99 -7.68
CA THR A 245 2.12 -19.51 -8.75
C THR A 245 3.53 -20.06 -8.53
N SER A 246 4.34 -20.09 -9.59
CA SER A 246 5.77 -20.38 -9.50
C SER A 246 6.60 -19.10 -9.59
N PRO A 247 7.88 -19.09 -9.14
CA PRO A 247 8.76 -17.93 -9.27
C PRO A 247 8.93 -17.46 -10.72
N GLU A 248 8.91 -18.38 -11.69
CA GLU A 248 9.09 -18.11 -13.11
C GLU A 248 7.91 -17.35 -13.73
N GLU A 249 6.72 -17.44 -13.13
CA GLU A 249 5.51 -16.71 -13.56
C GLU A 249 5.46 -15.27 -13.02
N LEU A 250 6.32 -14.93 -12.05
CA LEU A 250 6.31 -13.63 -11.38
C LEU A 250 7.11 -12.59 -12.17
N ALA A 251 6.49 -11.46 -12.46
CA ALA A 251 7.16 -10.29 -13.01
C ALA A 251 8.14 -9.70 -11.97
N PHE A 252 7.68 -9.59 -10.72
CA PHE A 252 8.46 -9.08 -9.60
C PHE A 252 7.75 -9.34 -8.26
N VAL A 253 8.49 -9.09 -7.19
CA VAL A 253 7.93 -8.89 -5.84
C VAL A 253 8.01 -7.40 -5.50
N ASN A 254 6.86 -6.75 -5.35
CA ASN A 254 6.81 -5.41 -4.80
C ASN A 254 6.83 -5.51 -3.28
N VAL A 255 7.94 -5.11 -2.67
CA VAL A 255 8.24 -5.32 -1.25
C VAL A 255 7.83 -4.13 -0.38
N HIS A 256 7.91 -4.30 0.94
CA HIS A 256 7.72 -3.20 1.88
C HIS A 256 8.78 -2.13 1.70
N GLY A 257 10.08 -2.50 1.77
CA GLY A 257 11.20 -1.66 1.40
C GLY A 257 11.20 -0.31 2.09
N THR A 258 11.37 -0.29 3.41
CA THR A 258 11.28 0.95 4.21
C THR A 258 12.58 1.72 4.28
N SER A 259 13.68 1.22 3.70
CA SER A 259 15.00 1.82 3.86
C SER A 259 15.55 1.76 5.30
N THR A 260 14.91 1.01 6.19
CA THR A 260 15.43 0.76 7.53
C THR A 260 16.37 -0.46 7.50
N LEU A 261 17.41 -0.42 8.32
CA LEU A 261 18.43 -1.50 8.35
C LEU A 261 17.81 -2.87 8.60
N TYR A 262 16.86 -2.94 9.52
CA TYR A 262 16.30 -4.22 9.96
C TYR A 262 15.19 -4.75 9.04
N ASN A 263 14.31 -3.89 8.52
CA ASN A 263 13.21 -4.35 7.67
C ASN A 263 13.73 -4.88 6.33
N ASP A 264 14.60 -4.13 5.66
CA ASP A 264 15.09 -4.52 4.34
C ASP A 264 15.94 -5.80 4.42
N GLU A 265 16.72 -5.94 5.52
CA GLU A 265 17.43 -7.19 5.82
C GLU A 265 16.47 -8.36 6.02
N MET A 266 15.41 -8.17 6.81
CA MET A 266 14.39 -9.18 7.06
C MET A 266 13.70 -9.62 5.78
N GLU A 267 13.32 -8.67 4.91
CA GLU A 267 12.67 -8.98 3.63
C GLU A 267 13.62 -9.75 2.70
N ALA A 268 14.90 -9.35 2.62
CA ALA A 268 15.90 -10.07 1.84
C ALA A 268 16.05 -11.53 2.29
N ILE A 269 16.07 -11.78 3.60
CA ILE A 269 16.11 -13.14 4.17
C ILE A 269 14.83 -13.92 3.83
N ALA A 270 13.66 -13.28 3.92
CA ALA A 270 12.38 -13.94 3.60
C ALA A 270 12.28 -14.32 2.12
N ILE A 271 12.77 -13.46 1.22
CA ILE A 271 12.84 -13.66 -0.24
C ILE A 271 13.77 -14.84 -0.57
N ASP A 272 14.98 -14.88 0.02
CA ASP A 272 15.93 -15.98 -0.13
C ASP A 272 15.31 -17.31 0.33
N ARG A 273 14.75 -17.34 1.53
CA ARG A 273 14.08 -18.53 2.10
C ARG A 273 12.89 -19.01 1.24
N ALA A 274 12.23 -18.10 0.55
CA ALA A 274 11.11 -18.41 -0.33
C ALA A 274 11.55 -18.90 -1.73
N GLY A 275 12.86 -18.87 -2.05
CA GLY A 275 13.40 -19.26 -3.36
C GLY A 275 13.14 -18.21 -4.44
N LEU A 276 13.10 -16.91 -4.07
CA LEU A 276 12.75 -15.81 -4.99
C LEU A 276 13.94 -14.90 -5.32
N LEU A 277 15.19 -15.34 -5.13
CA LEU A 277 16.38 -14.51 -5.39
C LEU A 277 16.50 -14.08 -6.87
N ASP A 278 16.03 -14.91 -7.81
CA ASP A 278 16.07 -14.60 -9.24
C ASP A 278 14.89 -13.73 -9.70
N VAL A 279 13.87 -13.56 -8.87
CA VAL A 279 12.71 -12.70 -9.17
C VAL A 279 13.07 -11.23 -8.88
N PRO A 280 12.81 -10.29 -9.83
CA PRO A 280 13.03 -8.88 -9.57
C PRO A 280 12.28 -8.38 -8.34
N VAL A 281 12.91 -7.46 -7.60
CA VAL A 281 12.34 -6.82 -6.40
C VAL A 281 12.27 -5.32 -6.62
N ASN A 282 11.14 -4.69 -6.30
CA ASN A 282 11.05 -3.24 -6.29
C ASN A 282 10.34 -2.70 -5.04
N ALA A 283 10.65 -1.44 -4.69
CA ALA A 283 10.04 -0.71 -3.59
C ALA A 283 9.72 0.73 -4.00
N LEU A 284 8.55 1.24 -3.61
CA LEU A 284 8.05 2.55 -4.05
C LEU A 284 8.16 3.65 -2.98
N LYS A 285 8.70 3.33 -1.80
CA LYS A 285 8.78 4.32 -0.71
C LYS A 285 9.79 5.43 -0.95
N GLY A 286 10.80 5.24 -1.79
CA GLY A 286 11.67 6.31 -2.27
C GLY A 286 10.95 7.35 -3.14
N THR A 287 9.74 7.03 -3.60
CA THR A 287 8.88 7.91 -4.42
C THR A 287 7.81 8.60 -3.58
N PHE A 288 7.03 7.84 -2.82
CA PHE A 288 5.83 8.32 -2.10
C PHE A 288 6.04 8.46 -0.59
N GLY A 289 7.18 8.09 -0.05
CA GLY A 289 7.31 7.84 1.39
C GLY A 289 6.46 6.63 1.82
N HIS A 290 6.39 6.41 3.11
CA HIS A 290 5.55 5.36 3.68
C HIS A 290 4.14 5.89 3.93
N THR A 291 3.20 5.56 3.05
CA THR A 291 1.79 5.97 3.11
C THR A 291 0.93 5.05 3.99
N MET A 292 1.56 4.25 4.83
CA MET A 292 0.96 3.41 5.88
C MET A 292 -0.33 2.68 5.45
N GLY A 293 -1.52 3.15 5.89
CA GLY A 293 -2.81 2.54 5.57
C GLY A 293 -3.15 2.51 4.08
N ALA A 294 -2.62 3.44 3.28
CA ALA A 294 -2.79 3.48 1.83
C ALA A 294 -1.78 2.61 1.07
N ALA A 295 -0.59 2.32 1.66
CA ALA A 295 0.55 1.72 0.95
C ALA A 295 0.20 0.42 0.21
N GLY A 296 -0.52 -0.49 0.85
CA GLY A 296 -0.88 -1.78 0.26
C GLY A 296 -1.76 -1.65 -0.98
N ILE A 297 -2.62 -0.65 -1.03
CA ILE A 297 -3.54 -0.40 -2.16
C ILE A 297 -2.81 0.38 -3.26
N LEU A 298 -2.21 1.52 -2.92
CA LEU A 298 -1.48 2.38 -3.85
C LEU A 298 -0.39 1.61 -4.61
N GLU A 299 0.47 0.90 -3.87
CA GLU A 299 1.58 0.14 -4.45
C GLU A 299 1.09 -1.05 -5.28
N SER A 300 -0.06 -1.66 -4.95
CA SER A 300 -0.68 -2.72 -5.78
C SER A 300 -1.21 -2.16 -7.10
N ILE A 301 -1.89 -1.02 -7.09
CA ILE A 301 -2.39 -0.36 -8.32
C ILE A 301 -1.21 -0.03 -9.25
N LEU A 302 -0.16 0.60 -8.73
CA LEU A 302 1.02 0.93 -9.55
C LEU A 302 1.73 -0.31 -10.08
N SER A 303 1.71 -1.41 -9.33
CA SER A 303 2.25 -2.70 -9.78
C SER A 303 1.42 -3.32 -10.90
N MET A 304 0.08 -3.19 -10.86
CA MET A 304 -0.80 -3.60 -11.97
C MET A 304 -0.47 -2.81 -13.24
N HIS A 305 -0.37 -1.48 -13.14
CA HIS A 305 0.02 -0.62 -14.27
C HIS A 305 1.42 -0.96 -14.82
N ALA A 306 2.37 -1.30 -13.95
CA ALA A 306 3.71 -1.67 -14.36
C ALA A 306 3.72 -2.93 -15.24
N VAL A 307 3.01 -3.97 -14.79
CA VAL A 307 2.89 -5.21 -15.57
C VAL A 307 2.09 -4.96 -16.87
N ASP A 308 1.06 -4.11 -16.85
CA ASP A 308 0.30 -3.75 -18.06
C ASP A 308 1.16 -3.03 -19.09
N ALA A 309 2.12 -2.22 -18.63
CA ALA A 309 3.11 -1.58 -19.49
C ALA A 309 4.31 -2.48 -19.85
N GLY A 310 4.34 -3.73 -19.39
CA GLY A 310 5.45 -4.67 -19.63
C GLY A 310 6.76 -4.26 -18.94
N ILE A 311 6.70 -3.56 -17.80
CA ILE A 311 7.89 -3.08 -17.09
C ILE A 311 7.94 -3.53 -15.63
N VAL A 312 9.17 -3.55 -15.10
CA VAL A 312 9.46 -3.63 -13.67
C VAL A 312 9.89 -2.22 -13.21
N LEU A 313 9.15 -1.64 -12.26
CA LEU A 313 9.44 -0.31 -11.75
C LEU A 313 10.79 -0.27 -11.01
N PRO A 314 11.54 0.84 -11.09
CA PRO A 314 12.79 0.99 -10.34
C PRO A 314 12.52 1.22 -8.85
N THR A 315 13.51 0.86 -8.03
CA THR A 315 13.59 1.25 -6.62
C THR A 315 14.37 2.54 -6.51
N ARG A 316 13.65 3.66 -6.36
CA ARG A 316 14.27 4.97 -6.28
C ARG A 316 15.21 5.06 -5.08
N GLY A 317 16.41 5.62 -5.31
CA GLY A 317 17.46 5.77 -4.31
C GLY A 317 18.37 4.57 -4.16
N PHE A 318 18.04 3.42 -4.75
CA PHE A 318 18.91 2.25 -4.74
C PHE A 318 20.06 2.39 -5.73
N SER A 319 21.28 2.12 -5.28
CA SER A 319 22.50 2.12 -6.09
C SER A 319 23.40 0.92 -5.82
N GLN A 320 23.54 0.54 -4.55
CA GLN A 320 24.39 -0.56 -4.13
C GLN A 320 23.66 -1.40 -3.07
N LEU A 321 23.69 -2.72 -3.25
CA LEU A 321 23.04 -3.65 -2.32
C LEU A 321 23.66 -3.57 -0.92
N GLY A 322 22.82 -3.34 0.09
CA GLY A 322 23.21 -3.18 1.48
C GLY A 322 22.61 -4.22 2.44
N VAL A 323 22.07 -5.31 1.90
CA VAL A 323 21.52 -6.44 2.67
C VAL A 323 22.36 -7.71 2.48
N SER A 324 22.22 -8.68 3.40
CA SER A 324 23.08 -9.87 3.43
C SER A 324 22.75 -10.91 2.34
N ARG A 325 21.57 -10.80 1.70
CA ARG A 325 21.13 -11.74 0.65
C ARG A 325 21.16 -11.06 -0.70
N PRO A 326 21.58 -11.76 -1.78
CA PRO A 326 21.75 -11.19 -3.11
C PRO A 326 20.40 -11.03 -3.84
N VAL A 327 19.45 -10.32 -3.21
CA VAL A 327 18.14 -10.03 -3.82
C VAL A 327 18.31 -9.13 -5.04
N ARG A 328 17.54 -9.39 -6.08
CA ARG A 328 17.61 -8.70 -7.37
C ARG A 328 16.80 -7.40 -7.35
N VAL A 329 17.29 -6.38 -6.65
CA VAL A 329 16.63 -5.07 -6.57
C VAL A 329 16.75 -4.33 -7.90
N SER A 330 15.64 -3.83 -8.44
CA SER A 330 15.59 -3.08 -9.69
C SER A 330 16.11 -1.66 -9.46
N ALA A 331 17.34 -1.36 -9.88
CA ALA A 331 17.92 -0.02 -9.84
C ALA A 331 17.35 0.91 -10.93
N GLN A 332 16.98 0.33 -12.07
CA GLN A 332 16.39 1.00 -13.23
C GLN A 332 15.16 0.23 -13.69
N ALA A 333 14.32 0.87 -14.50
CA ALA A 333 13.20 0.19 -15.11
C ALA A 333 13.67 -0.99 -15.97
N GLY A 334 13.12 -2.17 -15.70
CA GLY A 334 13.34 -3.38 -16.50
C GLY A 334 12.13 -3.70 -17.37
N THR A 335 12.25 -4.69 -18.26
CA THR A 335 11.13 -5.22 -19.03
C THR A 335 10.63 -6.54 -18.46
N THR A 336 9.35 -6.84 -18.66
CA THR A 336 8.75 -8.13 -18.29
C THR A 336 7.63 -8.51 -19.24
N ASP A 337 7.51 -9.79 -19.55
CA ASP A 337 6.38 -10.41 -20.26
C ASP A 337 5.46 -11.18 -19.30
N LYS A 338 5.81 -11.22 -18.02
CA LYS A 338 5.09 -11.94 -16.97
C LYS A 338 3.80 -11.21 -16.59
N ARG A 339 2.83 -11.99 -16.13
CA ARG A 339 1.46 -11.50 -15.88
C ARG A 339 1.03 -11.61 -14.42
N ALA A 340 1.95 -11.89 -13.52
CA ALA A 340 1.67 -12.00 -12.08
C ALA A 340 2.73 -11.26 -11.27
N PHE A 341 2.35 -10.74 -10.13
CA PHE A 341 3.28 -10.18 -9.14
C PHE A 341 2.81 -10.48 -7.72
N VAL A 342 3.74 -10.44 -6.79
CA VAL A 342 3.45 -10.52 -5.36
C VAL A 342 3.62 -9.14 -4.72
N LYS A 343 2.61 -8.70 -3.97
CA LYS A 343 2.73 -7.55 -3.04
C LYS A 343 3.06 -8.07 -1.65
N LEU A 344 4.20 -7.67 -1.10
CA LEU A 344 4.67 -8.00 0.25
C LEU A 344 4.68 -6.75 1.12
N LEU A 345 4.18 -6.85 2.35
CA LEU A 345 4.26 -5.79 3.36
C LEU A 345 4.54 -6.37 4.74
N SER A 346 5.25 -5.60 5.55
CA SER A 346 5.50 -5.86 6.95
C SER A 346 5.07 -4.68 7.81
N GLY A 347 4.82 -4.88 9.08
CA GLY A 347 4.37 -3.82 9.98
C GLY A 347 4.80 -4.04 11.42
N PHE A 348 4.79 -2.97 12.18
CA PHE A 348 5.03 -3.01 13.63
C PHE A 348 4.09 -4.00 14.30
N GLY A 349 4.55 -4.65 15.38
CA GLY A 349 3.85 -5.74 16.03
C GLY A 349 4.13 -7.11 15.42
N GLY A 350 5.05 -7.22 14.45
CA GLY A 350 5.44 -8.48 13.80
C GLY A 350 4.41 -8.98 12.80
N VAL A 351 3.56 -8.10 12.27
CA VAL A 351 2.56 -8.46 11.26
C VAL A 351 3.17 -8.40 9.86
N ASN A 352 2.89 -9.41 9.04
CA ASN A 352 3.42 -9.57 7.70
C ASN A 352 2.32 -10.05 6.76
N GLY A 353 2.30 -9.58 5.52
CA GLY A 353 1.28 -9.98 4.55
C GLY A 353 1.81 -10.08 3.13
N ALA A 354 1.28 -11.03 2.38
CA ALA A 354 1.53 -11.18 0.95
C ALA A 354 0.21 -11.35 0.20
N LEU A 355 0.08 -10.70 -0.95
CA LEU A 355 -1.01 -10.88 -1.92
C LEU A 355 -0.42 -11.29 -3.26
N LEU A 356 -1.09 -12.19 -3.95
CA LEU A 356 -0.81 -12.55 -5.33
C LEU A 356 -1.85 -11.91 -6.26
N PHE A 357 -1.37 -11.14 -7.21
CA PHE A 357 -2.17 -10.61 -8.31
C PHE A 357 -1.77 -11.28 -9.62
N ARG A 358 -2.76 -11.54 -10.48
CA ARG A 358 -2.56 -12.10 -11.83
C ARG A 358 -3.47 -11.41 -12.82
N LYS A 359 -2.94 -11.02 -13.97
CA LYS A 359 -3.73 -10.48 -15.06
C LYS A 359 -4.44 -11.62 -15.80
N GLY A 360 -5.78 -11.59 -15.82
CA GLY A 360 -6.63 -12.50 -16.58
C GLY A 360 -6.57 -12.24 -18.10
N GLY A 361 -7.11 -13.17 -18.88
CA GLY A 361 -7.07 -13.16 -20.35
C GLY A 361 -5.96 -14.02 -20.93
N ALA A 362 -6.11 -14.47 -22.19
CA ALA A 362 -5.09 -15.23 -22.89
C ALA A 362 -3.81 -14.39 -23.07
N ALA A 363 -2.64 -15.02 -22.94
CA ALA A 363 -1.42 -14.46 -23.50
C ALA A 363 -1.64 -14.33 -25.02
N CYS A 364 -1.47 -13.13 -25.57
CA CYS A 364 -1.46 -12.95 -27.03
C CYS A 364 -0.26 -13.65 -27.64
#